data_3eb193772a7cd6d6612b955492f1d749
#
_entry.id   3eb193772a7cd6d6612b955492f1d749
#
_cell.length_a   1.000
_cell.length_b   1.000
_cell.length_c   1.000
_cell.angle_alpha   90.00
_cell.angle_beta   90.00
_cell.angle_gamma   90.00
#
_symmetry.space_group_name_H-M   'P 1'
#
loop_
_entity.id
_entity.type
_entity.pdbx_description
1 polymer ?
#
loop_
_entity_poly.entity_id
_entity_poly.type
_entity_poly.pdbx_seq_one_letter_code
_entity_poly.pdbx_strand_id
1 'polypeptide(L)' 'MNWDRIEGNWKQLKGKVREQWGRLTDDELDKIAGHRDTLVGSLQNSYGIAKDEAEKQIKEFEARCERDKWVQ' A
#
# COMPACT_ATOMS: atom_id res chain seq x y z
N MET A 1 -4.05 -2.75 -12.90
CA MET A 1 -4.57 -1.52 -12.29
C MET A 1 -3.46 -0.49 -12.13
N ASN A 2 -3.81 0.77 -12.30
CA ASN A 2 -2.85 1.86 -12.15
C ASN A 2 -2.79 2.33 -10.71
N TRP A 3 -1.58 2.51 -10.18
CA TRP A 3 -1.38 2.98 -8.81
C TRP A 3 -2.02 4.37 -8.57
N ASP A 4 -2.15 5.17 -9.60
CA ASP A 4 -2.78 6.50 -9.48
C ASP A 4 -4.19 6.41 -8.88
N ARG A 5 -4.91 5.35 -9.18
CA ARG A 5 -6.24 5.14 -8.62
C ARG A 5 -6.18 4.86 -7.12
N ILE A 6 -5.19 4.10 -6.71
CA ILE A 6 -4.99 3.80 -5.29
C ILE A 6 -4.62 5.09 -4.55
N GLU A 7 -3.73 5.89 -5.13
CA GLU A 7 -3.35 7.17 -4.55
C GLU A 7 -4.56 8.09 -4.42
N GLY A 8 -5.36 8.19 -5.48
CA GLY A 8 -6.55 9.04 -5.48
C GLY A 8 -7.63 8.61 -4.50
N ASN A 9 -7.61 7.34 -4.08
CA ASN A 9 -8.58 6.80 -3.13
C ASN A 9 -7.92 6.41 -1.81
N TRP A 10 -6.78 7.01 -1.50
CA TRP A 10 -5.99 6.61 -0.35
C TRP A 10 -6.77 6.60 0.96
N LYS A 11 -7.57 7.61 1.18
CA LYS A 11 -8.37 7.73 2.40
C LYS A 11 -9.28 6.52 2.60
N GLN A 12 -9.90 6.06 1.50
CA GLN A 12 -10.76 4.89 1.53
C GLN A 12 -9.97 3.59 1.69
N LEU A 13 -8.78 3.56 1.09
CA LEU A 13 -7.98 2.34 1.08
C LEU A 13 -7.09 2.17 2.30
N LYS A 14 -6.95 3.22 3.13
CA LYS A 14 -6.10 3.17 4.32
C LYS A 14 -6.38 1.93 5.19
N GLY A 15 -7.66 1.64 5.42
CA GLY A 15 -8.05 0.49 6.21
C GLY A 15 -7.62 -0.83 5.57
N LYS A 16 -7.73 -0.91 4.25
CA LYS A 16 -7.32 -2.12 3.52
C LYS A 16 -5.81 -2.28 3.53
N VAL A 17 -5.08 -1.19 3.38
CA VAL A 17 -3.62 -1.19 3.47
C VAL A 17 -3.18 -1.67 4.85
N ARG A 18 -3.84 -1.20 5.89
CA ARG A 18 -3.54 -1.59 7.25
C ARG A 18 -3.86 -3.06 7.50
N GLU A 19 -4.90 -3.59 6.89
CA GLU A 19 -5.21 -5.03 6.96
C GLU A 19 -4.12 -5.85 6.31
N GLN A 20 -3.60 -5.38 5.17
CA GLN A 20 -2.56 -6.08 4.43
C GLN A 20 -1.23 -6.01 5.17
N TRP A 21 -0.91 -4.87 5.74
CA TRP A 21 0.35 -4.61 6.42
C TRP A 21 0.09 -4.05 7.82
N GLY A 22 -0.17 -4.96 8.74
CA GLY A 22 -0.57 -4.60 10.11
C GLY A 22 0.47 -3.85 10.91
N ARG A 23 1.75 -3.88 10.49
CA ARG A 23 2.81 -3.16 11.19
C ARG A 23 2.85 -1.68 10.86
N LEU A 24 2.18 -1.26 9.81
CA LEU A 24 2.12 0.15 9.45
C LEU A 24 1.12 0.86 10.36
N THR A 25 1.58 1.93 11.01
CA THR A 25 0.72 2.71 11.90
C THR A 25 -0.09 3.73 11.08
N ASP A 26 -1.13 4.29 11.70
CA ASP A 26 -1.92 5.33 11.04
C ASP A 26 -1.05 6.53 10.67
N ASP A 27 -0.10 6.91 11.54
CA ASP A 27 0.81 8.01 11.26
C ASP A 27 1.66 7.73 10.04
N GLU A 28 2.16 6.49 9.90
CA GLU A 28 2.94 6.10 8.74
C GLU A 28 2.09 6.13 7.48
N LEU A 29 0.86 5.64 7.57
CA LEU A 29 -0.06 5.65 6.43
C LEU A 29 -0.40 7.07 5.99
N ASP A 30 -0.54 7.98 6.93
CA ASP A 30 -0.76 9.39 6.62
C ASP A 30 0.46 10.02 5.94
N LYS A 31 1.65 9.64 6.35
CA LYS A 31 2.89 10.12 5.73
C LYS A 31 3.06 9.54 4.32
N ILE A 32 2.67 8.29 4.13
CA ILE A 32 2.72 7.65 2.81
C ILE A 32 1.79 8.38 1.85
N ALA A 33 0.59 8.73 2.31
CA ALA A 33 -0.37 9.52 1.54
C ALA A 33 -0.60 8.99 0.12
N GLY A 34 -0.49 7.69 -0.05
CA GLY A 34 -0.70 7.07 -1.35
C GLY A 34 0.51 7.03 -2.28
N HIS A 35 1.64 7.60 -1.86
CA HIS A 35 2.84 7.59 -2.68
C HIS A 35 3.51 6.21 -2.64
N ARG A 36 3.60 5.57 -3.81
CA ARG A 36 4.10 4.21 -3.92
C ARG A 36 5.54 4.08 -3.40
N ASP A 37 6.40 5.01 -3.77
CA ASP A 37 7.80 4.96 -3.35
C ASP A 37 7.94 5.04 -1.84
N THR A 38 7.15 5.87 -1.21
CA THR A 38 7.14 6.01 0.24
C THR A 38 6.63 4.72 0.89
N LEU A 39 5.63 4.10 0.29
CA LEU A 39 5.12 2.83 0.80
C LEU A 39 6.19 1.73 0.70
N VAL A 40 6.92 1.67 -0.41
CA VAL A 40 8.04 0.72 -0.56
C VAL A 40 9.03 0.90 0.59
N GLY A 41 9.45 2.13 0.84
CA GLY A 41 10.40 2.41 1.91
C GLY A 41 9.87 2.03 3.30
N SER A 42 8.60 2.30 3.54
CA SER A 42 7.96 1.95 4.81
C SER A 42 7.91 0.43 5.02
N LEU A 43 7.61 -0.32 3.97
CA LEU A 43 7.58 -1.78 4.04
C LEU A 43 8.97 -2.35 4.31
N GLN A 44 9.98 -1.81 3.65
CA GLN A 44 11.35 -2.24 3.89
C GLN A 44 11.76 -1.99 5.34
N ASN A 45 11.41 -0.84 5.88
CA ASN A 45 11.72 -0.47 7.25
C ASN A 45 10.96 -1.32 8.27
N SER A 46 9.67 -1.46 8.08
CA SER A 46 8.80 -2.10 9.08
C SER A 46 8.94 -3.61 9.09
N TYR A 47 9.21 -4.21 7.95
CA TYR A 47 9.29 -5.67 7.81
C TYR A 47 10.69 -6.19 7.56
N GLY A 48 11.67 -5.30 7.36
CA GLY A 48 13.04 -5.72 7.11
C GLY A 48 13.20 -6.51 5.82
N ILE A 49 12.43 -6.18 4.80
CA ILE A 49 12.45 -6.89 3.52
C ILE A 49 13.18 -6.09 2.45
N ALA A 50 13.61 -6.78 1.40
CA ALA A 50 14.26 -6.14 0.26
C ALA A 50 13.22 -5.38 -0.58
N LYS A 51 13.71 -4.45 -1.39
CA LYS A 51 12.86 -3.66 -2.26
C LYS A 51 12.03 -4.54 -3.20
N ASP A 52 12.63 -5.59 -3.76
CA ASP A 52 11.95 -6.50 -4.66
C ASP A 52 10.74 -7.15 -4.00
N GLU A 53 10.91 -7.56 -2.74
CA GLU A 53 9.82 -8.18 -1.99
C GLU A 53 8.73 -7.16 -1.68
N ALA A 54 9.13 -5.95 -1.31
CA ALA A 54 8.16 -4.88 -1.06
C ALA A 54 7.33 -4.59 -2.31
N GLU A 55 7.99 -4.47 -3.45
CA GLU A 55 7.30 -4.21 -4.72
C GLU A 55 6.36 -5.34 -5.11
N LYS A 56 6.79 -6.59 -4.86
CA LYS A 56 5.95 -7.75 -5.13
C LYS A 56 4.66 -7.69 -4.29
N GLN A 57 4.79 -7.39 -3.02
CA GLN A 57 3.63 -7.29 -2.13
C GLN A 57 2.69 -6.17 -2.56
N ILE A 58 3.25 -5.06 -3.03
CA ILE A 58 2.44 -3.94 -3.52
C ILE A 58 1.67 -4.35 -4.77
N LYS A 59 2.31 -5.07 -5.69
CA LYS A 59 1.62 -5.56 -6.89
C LYS A 59 0.49 -6.52 -6.54
N GLU A 60 0.70 -7.36 -5.56
CA GLU A 60 -0.34 -8.27 -5.08
C GLU A 60 -1.53 -7.49 -4.51
N PHE A 61 -1.24 -6.43 -3.76
CA PHE A 61 -2.28 -5.57 -3.23
C PHE A 61 -3.06 -4.88 -4.34
N GLU A 62 -2.36 -4.37 -5.36
CA GLU A 62 -3.02 -3.76 -6.51
C GLU A 62 -3.98 -4.75 -7.19
N ALA A 63 -3.53 -5.99 -7.36
CA ALA A 63 -4.35 -7.03 -7.99
C ALA A 63 -5.59 -7.32 -7.15
N ARG A 64 -5.46 -7.34 -5.83
CA ARG A 64 -6.60 -7.53 -4.94
C ARG A 64 -7.58 -6.37 -5.03
N CYS A 65 -7.08 -5.15 -5.09
CA CYS A 65 -7.94 -3.98 -5.22
C CYS A 65 -8.78 -4.06 -6.48
N GLU A 66 -8.18 -4.49 -7.57
CA GLU A 66 -8.89 -4.63 -8.83
C GLU A 66 -9.88 -5.78 -8.80
N ARG A 67 -9.45 -6.93 -8.29
CA ARG A 67 -10.29 -8.14 -8.23
C ARG A 67 -11.52 -7.91 -7.35
N ASP A 68 -11.31 -7.30 -6.19
CA ASP A 68 -12.37 -7.10 -5.20
C ASP A 68 -13.07 -5.76 -5.36
N LYS A 69 -12.69 -4.99 -6.36
CA LYS A 69 -13.29 -3.69 -6.69
C LYS A 69 -13.27 -2.71 -5.53
N TRP A 70 -12.17 -2.69 -4.79
CA TRP A 70 -12.00 -1.71 -3.72
C TRP A 70 -11.77 -0.30 -4.24
N VAL A 71 -11.32 -0.19 -5.49
CA VAL A 71 -11.08 1.08 -6.18
C VAL A 71 -11.88 1.09 -7.48
N GLN A 72 -12.58 2.17 -7.73
CA GLN A 72 -13.38 2.32 -8.96
C GLN A 72 -12.79 3.36 -9.91
#